data_3c471f7cd9b7e5110c71c2daf2953629
#
_entry.id   3c471f7cd9b7e5110c71c2daf2953629
#
_cell.length_a   1.000
_cell.length_b   1.000
_cell.length_c   1.000
_cell.angle_alpha   90.00
_cell.angle_beta   90.00
_cell.angle_gamma   90.00
#
_symmetry.space_group_name_H-M   'P 1'
#
loop_
_entity.id
_entity.type
_entity.pdbx_description
1 polymer ?
#
loop_
_entity_poly.entity_id
_entity_poly.type
_entity_poly.pdbx_seq_one_letter_code
_entity_poly.pdbx_strand_id
1 'polypeptide(L)'
;MSSGRQPGKALPGKEELEAMSAFRYELRKFLRMSEEISSAAGVTTLQYQLLLHVRGFEGRQWATVGELAERLQAAPNGTAALVSRCESAGLVTRKPDASDRRQVQVHLTRKGERCLLKLAAEHKAHYGSFGWVFGDSGA
;
A
#
# COMPACT_ATOMS: atom_id res chain seq x y z
N MET A 1 12.68 7.36 39.36
CA MET A 1 13.20 7.42 38.01
C MET A 1 12.09 7.27 36.98
N SER A 2 11.97 8.23 36.15
CA SER A 2 10.90 8.29 35.15
C SER A 2 11.24 7.58 33.85
N SER A 3 12.22 6.71 33.87
CA SER A 3 12.79 6.09 32.66
C SER A 3 11.82 5.28 31.85
N GLY A 4 10.65 4.98 32.35
CA GLY A 4 9.64 4.23 31.62
C GLY A 4 8.54 5.07 30.98
N ARG A 5 8.56 6.37 31.19
CA ARG A 5 7.51 7.24 30.60
C ARG A 5 7.82 7.57 29.15
N GLN A 6 7.00 7.07 28.26
CA GLN A 6 7.06 7.48 26.88
C GLN A 6 6.36 8.83 26.72
N PRO A 7 6.95 9.75 25.89
CA PRO A 7 6.26 11.00 25.59
C PRO A 7 4.90 10.70 24.95
N GLY A 8 3.89 11.49 25.25
CA GLY A 8 2.59 11.38 24.63
C GLY A 8 1.58 10.49 25.35
N LYS A 9 1.90 9.99 26.56
CA LYS A 9 0.93 9.18 27.34
C LYS A 9 0.01 10.00 28.23
N ALA A 10 0.03 11.32 28.16
CA ALA A 10 -0.98 12.14 28.83
C ALA A 10 -2.34 11.87 28.20
N LEU A 11 -3.40 11.87 29.00
CA LEU A 11 -4.75 11.63 28.48
C LEU A 11 -5.15 12.75 27.53
N PRO A 12 -5.68 12.42 26.35
CA PRO A 12 -6.06 13.43 25.38
C PRO A 12 -7.30 14.20 25.81
N GLY A 13 -7.33 15.50 25.48
CA GLY A 13 -8.50 16.33 25.68
C GLY A 13 -9.48 16.24 24.53
N LYS A 14 -10.57 17.01 24.63
CA LYS A 14 -11.66 16.99 23.65
C LYS A 14 -11.18 17.35 22.24
N GLU A 15 -10.36 18.38 22.09
CA GLU A 15 -9.86 18.80 20.78
C GLU A 15 -9.02 17.72 20.12
N GLU A 16 -8.18 17.03 20.88
CA GLU A 16 -7.39 15.94 20.36
C GLU A 16 -8.28 14.76 19.94
N LEU A 17 -9.33 14.47 20.71
CA LEU A 17 -10.28 13.43 20.36
C LEU A 17 -11.06 13.78 19.09
N GLU A 18 -11.41 15.05 18.92
CA GLU A 18 -12.06 15.51 17.66
C GLU A 18 -11.13 15.30 16.47
N ALA A 19 -9.85 15.64 16.61
CA ALA A 19 -8.87 15.45 15.55
C ALA A 19 -8.68 13.97 15.20
N MET A 20 -8.60 13.12 16.23
CA MET A 20 -8.48 11.67 16.03
C MET A 20 -9.69 11.10 15.33
N SER A 21 -10.89 11.57 15.72
CA SER A 21 -12.14 11.17 15.06
C SER A 21 -12.17 11.59 13.60
N ALA A 22 -11.77 12.82 13.31
CA ALA A 22 -11.72 13.35 11.95
C ALA A 22 -10.73 12.55 11.09
N PHE A 23 -9.57 12.23 11.63
CA PHE A 23 -8.60 11.40 10.93
C PHE A 23 -9.17 10.02 10.56
N ARG A 24 -9.80 9.36 11.54
CA ARG A 24 -10.41 8.05 11.30
C ARG A 24 -11.51 8.12 10.23
N TYR A 25 -12.32 9.16 10.27
CA TYR A 25 -13.36 9.36 9.29
C TYR A 25 -12.81 9.52 7.88
N GLU A 26 -11.80 10.38 7.70
CA GLU A 26 -11.15 10.58 6.41
C GLU A 26 -10.48 9.29 5.92
N LEU A 27 -9.81 8.57 6.81
CA LEU A 27 -9.17 7.30 6.47
C LEU A 27 -10.20 6.28 5.99
N ARG A 28 -11.34 6.19 6.68
CA ARG A 28 -12.39 5.24 6.29
C ARG A 28 -13.00 5.58 4.94
N LYS A 29 -13.21 6.86 4.67
CA LYS A 29 -13.71 7.30 3.36
C LYS A 29 -12.73 6.95 2.26
N PHE A 30 -11.42 7.15 2.52
CA PHE A 30 -10.38 6.80 1.57
C PHE A 30 -10.36 5.30 1.27
N LEU A 31 -10.40 4.47 2.31
CA LEU A 31 -10.38 3.01 2.13
C LEU A 31 -11.60 2.51 1.38
N ARG A 32 -12.77 3.08 1.66
CA ARG A 32 -14.00 2.73 0.94
C ARG A 32 -13.93 3.11 -0.53
N MET A 33 -13.44 4.31 -0.82
CA MET A 33 -13.25 4.77 -2.18
C MET A 33 -12.27 3.86 -2.93
N SER A 34 -11.19 3.45 -2.26
CA SER A 34 -10.20 2.54 -2.84
C SER A 34 -10.83 1.18 -3.21
N GLU A 35 -11.71 0.64 -2.36
CA GLU A 35 -12.45 -0.58 -2.68
C GLU A 35 -13.32 -0.41 -3.91
N GLU A 36 -14.04 0.70 -4.01
CA GLU A 36 -14.92 0.98 -5.15
C GLU A 36 -14.15 1.09 -6.46
N ILE A 37 -13.04 1.83 -6.44
CA ILE A 37 -12.19 1.99 -7.63
C ILE A 37 -11.62 0.64 -8.07
N SER A 38 -11.07 -0.13 -7.14
CA SER A 38 -10.45 -1.41 -7.45
C SER A 38 -11.47 -2.41 -7.97
N SER A 39 -12.62 -2.50 -7.31
CA SER A 39 -13.71 -3.41 -7.69
C SER A 39 -14.22 -3.10 -9.10
N ALA A 40 -14.36 -1.82 -9.44
CA ALA A 40 -14.80 -1.40 -10.77
C ALA A 40 -13.80 -1.82 -11.86
N ALA A 41 -12.54 -1.97 -11.52
CA ALA A 41 -11.49 -2.42 -12.44
C ALA A 41 -11.31 -3.94 -12.43
N GLY A 42 -12.08 -4.67 -11.62
CA GLY A 42 -12.02 -6.13 -11.57
C GLY A 42 -10.88 -6.69 -10.73
N VAL A 43 -10.29 -5.87 -9.85
CA VAL A 43 -9.23 -6.32 -8.93
C VAL A 43 -9.63 -6.03 -7.49
N THR A 44 -9.00 -6.74 -6.55
CA THR A 44 -9.19 -6.42 -5.13
C THR A 44 -8.29 -5.26 -4.74
N THR A 45 -8.61 -4.60 -3.61
CA THR A 45 -7.74 -3.56 -3.07
C THR A 45 -6.35 -4.09 -2.74
N LEU A 46 -6.26 -5.34 -2.26
CA LEU A 46 -4.96 -5.94 -1.95
C LEU A 46 -4.15 -6.20 -3.21
N GLN A 47 -4.79 -6.62 -4.31
CA GLN A 47 -4.10 -6.76 -5.58
C GLN A 47 -3.55 -5.41 -6.07
N TYR A 48 -4.37 -4.36 -6.01
CA TYR A 48 -3.91 -3.02 -6.37
C TYR A 48 -2.74 -2.58 -5.48
N GLN A 49 -2.85 -2.76 -4.17
CA GLN A 49 -1.78 -2.38 -3.24
C GLN A 49 -0.48 -3.14 -3.53
N LEU A 50 -0.59 -4.42 -3.86
CA LEU A 50 0.59 -5.21 -4.23
C LEU A 50 1.29 -4.58 -5.45
N LEU A 51 0.53 -4.29 -6.50
CA LEU A 51 1.08 -3.66 -7.70
C LEU A 51 1.75 -2.32 -7.38
N LEU A 52 1.10 -1.53 -6.54
CA LEU A 52 1.60 -0.23 -6.12
C LEU A 52 2.93 -0.36 -5.39
N HIS A 53 3.02 -1.30 -4.43
CA HIS A 53 4.24 -1.49 -3.66
C HIS A 53 5.39 -2.07 -4.51
N VAL A 54 5.09 -2.87 -5.50
CA VAL A 54 6.11 -3.38 -6.43
C VAL A 54 6.70 -2.22 -7.22
N ARG A 55 5.84 -1.44 -7.88
CA ARG A 55 6.29 -0.38 -8.78
C ARG A 55 6.81 0.84 -8.04
N GLY A 56 6.26 1.12 -6.88
CA GLY A 56 6.64 2.26 -6.06
C GLY A 56 7.74 1.97 -5.05
N PHE A 57 8.42 0.84 -5.14
CA PHE A 57 9.50 0.54 -4.23
C PHE A 57 10.67 1.49 -4.48
N GLU A 58 11.21 2.07 -3.41
CA GLU A 58 12.24 3.08 -3.53
C GLU A 58 13.50 2.55 -4.21
N GLY A 59 13.95 3.25 -5.23
CA GLY A 59 15.21 2.96 -5.93
C GLY A 59 15.15 1.82 -6.94
N ARG A 60 13.98 1.18 -7.13
CA ARG A 60 13.85 0.08 -8.10
C ARG A 60 12.38 -0.11 -8.48
N GLN A 61 12.11 -1.04 -9.40
CA GLN A 61 10.76 -1.29 -9.91
C GLN A 61 10.28 -2.70 -9.61
N TRP A 62 10.84 -3.34 -8.61
CA TRP A 62 10.47 -4.67 -8.16
C TRP A 62 10.61 -4.72 -6.64
N ALA A 63 10.01 -5.73 -6.04
CA ALA A 63 10.12 -5.97 -4.60
C ALA A 63 10.13 -7.47 -4.37
N THR A 64 10.75 -7.89 -3.27
CA THR A 64 10.69 -9.31 -2.88
C THR A 64 9.37 -9.58 -2.15
N VAL A 65 8.98 -10.86 -2.09
CA VAL A 65 7.78 -11.26 -1.35
C VAL A 65 7.87 -10.82 0.10
N GLY A 66 9.05 -10.94 0.72
CA GLY A 66 9.23 -10.50 2.10
C GLY A 66 9.05 -8.99 2.29
N GLU A 67 9.57 -8.21 1.35
CA GLU A 67 9.39 -6.75 1.37
C GLU A 67 7.93 -6.37 1.19
N LEU A 68 7.22 -7.07 0.31
CA LEU A 68 5.80 -6.83 0.09
C LEU A 68 4.97 -7.19 1.31
N ALA A 69 5.30 -8.30 1.99
CA ALA A 69 4.63 -8.68 3.25
C ALA A 69 4.76 -7.58 4.29
N GLU A 70 5.96 -7.00 4.43
CA GLU A 70 6.20 -5.88 5.35
C GLU A 70 5.35 -4.66 4.96
N ARG A 71 5.36 -4.27 3.69
CA ARG A 71 4.60 -3.10 3.22
C ARG A 71 3.10 -3.27 3.38
N LEU A 72 2.61 -4.49 3.16
CA LEU A 72 1.19 -4.81 3.30
C LEU A 72 0.80 -5.10 4.76
N GLN A 73 1.79 -5.18 5.66
CA GLN A 73 1.56 -5.58 7.04
C GLN A 73 0.78 -6.90 7.11
N ALA A 74 1.25 -7.87 6.31
CA ALA A 74 0.60 -9.16 6.14
C ALA A 74 1.60 -10.29 6.40
N ALA A 75 1.09 -11.47 6.68
CA ALA A 75 1.93 -12.65 6.86
C ALA A 75 2.59 -13.03 5.51
N PRO A 76 3.83 -13.56 5.55
CA PRO A 76 4.51 -13.98 4.31
C PRO A 76 3.71 -14.98 3.48
N ASN A 77 3.06 -15.95 4.11
CA ASN A 77 2.25 -16.95 3.39
C ASN A 77 1.07 -16.32 2.66
N GLY A 78 0.35 -15.41 3.33
CA GLY A 78 -0.77 -14.69 2.71
C GLY A 78 -0.30 -13.81 1.57
N THR A 79 0.87 -13.18 1.72
CA THR A 79 1.45 -12.35 0.68
C THR A 79 1.86 -13.19 -0.53
N ALA A 80 2.47 -14.35 -0.32
CA ALA A 80 2.83 -15.27 -1.40
C ALA A 80 1.58 -15.73 -2.16
N ALA A 81 0.48 -16.01 -1.46
CA ALA A 81 -0.79 -16.37 -2.08
C ALA A 81 -1.36 -15.21 -2.90
N LEU A 82 -1.25 -14.00 -2.41
CA LEU A 82 -1.68 -12.80 -3.16
C LEU A 82 -0.84 -12.62 -4.43
N VAL A 83 0.46 -12.81 -4.34
CA VAL A 83 1.35 -12.77 -5.51
C VAL A 83 0.91 -13.81 -6.54
N SER A 84 0.60 -15.04 -6.09
CA SER A 84 0.11 -16.10 -6.98
C SER A 84 -1.16 -15.70 -7.71
N ARG A 85 -2.10 -15.06 -7.01
CA ARG A 85 -3.35 -14.58 -7.63
C ARG A 85 -3.07 -13.48 -8.66
N CYS A 86 -2.14 -12.57 -8.37
CA CYS A 86 -1.76 -11.54 -9.32
C CYS A 86 -1.03 -12.12 -10.54
N GLU A 87 -0.21 -13.15 -10.32
CA GLU A 87 0.47 -13.84 -11.41
C GLU A 87 -0.53 -14.57 -12.30
N SER A 88 -1.50 -15.26 -11.72
CA SER A 88 -2.56 -15.93 -12.48
C SER A 88 -3.40 -14.96 -13.30
N ALA A 89 -3.57 -13.74 -12.81
CA ALA A 89 -4.28 -12.68 -13.52
C ALA A 89 -3.40 -12.01 -14.61
N GLY A 90 -2.15 -12.41 -14.72
CA GLY A 90 -1.22 -11.84 -15.70
C GLY A 90 -0.67 -10.46 -15.32
N LEU A 91 -0.74 -10.08 -14.05
CA LEU A 91 -0.35 -8.76 -13.59
C LEU A 91 1.09 -8.69 -13.12
N VAL A 92 1.65 -9.80 -12.64
CA VAL A 92 3.04 -9.87 -12.16
C VAL A 92 3.72 -11.14 -12.65
N THR A 93 5.06 -11.14 -12.55
CA THR A 93 5.89 -12.34 -12.74
C THR A 93 6.82 -12.47 -11.55
N ARG A 94 7.21 -13.71 -11.23
CA ARG A 94 8.21 -14.00 -10.22
C ARG A 94 9.55 -14.26 -10.89
N LYS A 95 10.62 -13.77 -10.26
CA LYS A 95 11.99 -14.05 -10.67
C LYS A 95 12.81 -14.39 -9.44
N PRO A 96 13.73 -15.38 -9.52
CA PRO A 96 14.66 -15.64 -8.42
C PRO A 96 15.51 -14.41 -8.16
N ASP A 97 15.79 -14.12 -6.90
CA ASP A 97 16.69 -13.04 -6.56
C ASP A 97 18.13 -13.47 -6.85
N ALA A 98 18.91 -12.61 -7.54
CA ALA A 98 20.25 -12.95 -7.97
C ALA A 98 21.24 -13.08 -6.80
N SER A 99 21.03 -12.30 -5.73
CA SER A 99 21.91 -12.26 -4.57
C SER A 99 21.51 -13.22 -3.46
N ASP A 100 20.23 -13.64 -3.39
CA ASP A 100 19.75 -14.55 -2.35
C ASP A 100 18.65 -15.44 -2.92
N ARG A 101 18.98 -16.71 -3.14
CA ARG A 101 18.06 -17.70 -3.73
C ARG A 101 16.84 -18.01 -2.87
N ARG A 102 16.87 -17.62 -1.57
CA ARG A 102 15.72 -17.80 -0.70
C ARG A 102 14.65 -16.72 -0.93
N GLN A 103 14.99 -15.71 -1.69
CA GLN A 103 14.06 -14.59 -1.97
C GLN A 103 13.58 -14.67 -3.42
N VAL A 104 12.35 -14.20 -3.62
CA VAL A 104 11.71 -14.14 -4.92
C VAL A 104 11.37 -12.67 -5.19
N GLN A 105 11.83 -12.18 -6.32
CA GLN A 105 11.48 -10.85 -6.81
C GLN A 105 10.15 -10.89 -7.54
N VAL A 106 9.32 -9.89 -7.32
CA VAL A 106 8.05 -9.72 -8.01
C VAL A 106 8.16 -8.50 -8.90
N HIS A 107 7.82 -8.66 -10.17
CA HIS A 107 7.88 -7.63 -11.19
C HIS A 107 6.51 -7.48 -11.83
N LEU A 108 6.13 -6.25 -12.21
CA LEU A 108 4.91 -6.04 -12.98
C LEU A 108 5.10 -6.50 -14.43
N THR A 109 4.04 -7.05 -15.01
CA THR A 109 3.95 -7.22 -16.45
C THR A 109 3.48 -5.91 -17.08
N ARG A 110 3.47 -5.81 -18.41
CA ARG A 110 2.90 -4.64 -19.10
C ARG A 110 1.42 -4.45 -18.74
N LYS A 111 0.68 -5.55 -18.64
CA LYS A 111 -0.72 -5.52 -18.21
C LYS A 111 -0.84 -5.00 -16.78
N GLY A 112 0.03 -5.49 -15.90
CA GLY A 112 0.06 -5.04 -14.49
C GLY A 112 0.36 -3.56 -14.38
N GLU A 113 1.33 -3.06 -15.14
CA GLU A 113 1.68 -1.64 -15.12
C GLU A 113 0.54 -0.77 -15.63
N ARG A 114 -0.11 -1.16 -16.73
CA ARG A 114 -1.27 -0.41 -17.26
C ARG A 114 -2.41 -0.39 -16.24
N CYS A 115 -2.67 -1.53 -15.61
CA CYS A 115 -3.69 -1.64 -14.58
C CYS A 115 -3.36 -0.72 -13.40
N LEU A 116 -2.13 -0.78 -12.91
CA LEU A 116 -1.69 0.06 -11.79
C LEU A 116 -1.83 1.55 -12.10
N LEU A 117 -1.29 1.99 -13.23
CA LEU A 117 -1.28 3.41 -13.55
C LEU A 117 -2.68 3.99 -13.70
N LYS A 118 -3.59 3.22 -14.30
CA LYS A 118 -4.99 3.63 -14.41
C LYS A 118 -5.63 3.79 -13.03
N LEU A 119 -5.47 2.80 -12.16
CA LEU A 119 -6.02 2.83 -10.82
C LEU A 119 -5.37 3.91 -9.97
N ALA A 120 -4.06 4.07 -10.09
CA ALA A 120 -3.32 5.09 -9.34
C ALA A 120 -3.79 6.50 -9.71
N ALA A 121 -4.07 6.74 -10.99
CA ALA A 121 -4.58 8.03 -11.44
C ALA A 121 -5.94 8.35 -10.80
N GLU A 122 -6.82 7.36 -10.70
CA GLU A 122 -8.12 7.52 -10.04
C GLU A 122 -7.98 7.78 -8.55
N HIS A 123 -7.06 7.05 -7.89
CA HIS A 123 -6.77 7.27 -6.47
C HIS A 123 -6.17 8.65 -6.21
N LYS A 124 -5.29 9.11 -7.08
CA LYS A 124 -4.58 10.38 -6.90
C LYS A 124 -5.52 11.55 -6.73
N ALA A 125 -6.67 11.52 -7.40
CA ALA A 125 -7.68 12.57 -7.30
C ALA A 125 -8.26 12.70 -5.89
N HIS A 126 -8.10 11.69 -5.03
CA HIS A 126 -8.69 11.64 -3.70
C HIS A 126 -7.68 11.82 -2.57
N TYR A 127 -6.44 12.18 -2.88
CA TYR A 127 -5.40 12.33 -1.85
C TYR A 127 -5.41 13.68 -1.14
N GLY A 128 -6.35 14.57 -1.47
CA GLY A 128 -6.37 15.92 -0.91
C GLY A 128 -6.28 15.98 0.62
N SER A 129 -7.03 15.10 1.31
CA SER A 129 -7.03 15.04 2.78
C SER A 129 -5.72 14.51 3.37
N PHE A 130 -4.86 13.90 2.54
CA PHE A 130 -3.59 13.31 2.94
C PHE A 130 -2.41 14.00 2.26
N GLY A 131 -2.59 15.25 1.86
CA GLY A 131 -1.56 16.01 1.14
C GLY A 131 -0.22 16.08 1.85
N TRP A 132 -0.23 15.98 3.17
CA TRP A 132 0.98 15.97 3.97
C TRP A 132 1.92 14.78 3.66
N VAL A 133 1.38 13.69 3.11
CA VAL A 133 2.18 12.53 2.71
C VAL A 133 3.01 12.83 1.46
N PHE A 134 2.48 13.71 0.60
CA PHE A 134 3.09 14.01 -0.69
C PHE A 134 3.86 15.34 -0.69
N GLY A 135 3.94 16.00 0.47
CA GLY A 135 4.53 17.34 0.57
C GLY A 135 3.68 18.39 -0.17
N ASP A 136 4.18 19.60 -0.21
CA ASP A 136 3.46 20.73 -0.84
C ASP A 136 3.43 20.66 -2.38
N SER A 137 4.01 19.63 -2.95
CA SER A 137 4.09 19.50 -4.41
C SER A 137 2.79 19.02 -5.05
N GLY A 138 1.76 18.79 -4.26
CA GLY A 138 0.48 18.30 -4.74
C GLY A 138 -0.56 19.36 -5.02
N ALA A 139 -0.13 20.59 -5.04
CA ALA A 139 -1.06 21.70 -5.33
C ALA A 139 -1.50 21.69 -6.77
#